data_9820f456870c131603c5b9e645fe080a
#
_entry.id   9820f456870c131603c5b9e645fe080a
#
_cell.length_a   1.000
_cell.length_b   1.000
_cell.length_c   1.000
_cell.angle_alpha   90.00
_cell.angle_beta   90.00
_cell.angle_gamma   90.00
#
_symmetry.space_group_name_H-M   'P 1'
#
loop_
_entity.id
_entity.type
_entity.pdbx_description
1 polymer ?
#
loop_
_entity_poly.entity_id
_entity_poly.type
_entity_poly.pdbx_seq_one_letter_code
_entity_poly.pdbx_strand_id
1 'polypeptide(L)'
;IPYTFSRLNVVGYFEDCAEDLSRELEDEHIGFSYQNYVDDSVQMIADAEQIKRVINNIVGNSKKYSDKADTKIHMTIKDVGDFVQVEIEDNGKGIAAKDLPYIFDRFYRTDASRNSSKGGSGIGLSIVKKIMEDHGGKIWVTSKEGIGTVMYLVLRKYQEVPVNE
;
A
#
# COMPACT_ATOMS: atom_id res chain seq x y z
N ILE A 1 -18.05 -5.06 3.86
CA ILE A 1 -16.99 -6.01 4.22
C ILE A 1 -17.09 -6.30 5.71
N PRO A 2 -17.29 -7.56 6.12
CA PRO A 2 -17.20 -7.91 7.53
C PRO A 2 -15.73 -8.01 7.95
N TYR A 3 -15.27 -7.08 8.77
CA TYR A 3 -13.89 -7.06 9.25
C TYR A 3 -13.69 -7.91 10.48
N THR A 4 -12.51 -8.51 10.59
CA THR A 4 -12.04 -9.17 11.80
C THR A 4 -10.81 -8.43 12.30
N PHE A 5 -11.02 -7.39 13.11
CA PHE A 5 -9.92 -6.62 13.68
C PHE A 5 -9.23 -7.41 14.78
N SER A 6 -7.90 -7.37 14.77
CA SER A 6 -7.09 -7.97 15.81
C SER A 6 -5.87 -7.10 16.11
N ARG A 7 -5.24 -7.37 17.24
CA ARG A 7 -4.01 -6.71 17.65
C ARG A 7 -2.85 -7.44 17.00
N LEU A 8 -2.10 -6.72 16.16
CA LEU A 8 -1.00 -7.28 15.37
C LEU A 8 0.32 -6.62 15.75
N ASN A 9 1.37 -7.43 15.85
CA ASN A 9 2.73 -6.90 15.96
C ASN A 9 3.13 -6.32 14.61
N VAL A 10 3.51 -5.05 14.57
CA VAL A 10 3.81 -4.35 13.33
C VAL A 10 5.01 -4.94 12.61
N VAL A 11 6.12 -5.16 13.33
CA VAL A 11 7.34 -5.70 12.73
C VAL A 11 7.09 -7.08 12.14
N GLY A 12 6.49 -7.99 12.91
CA GLY A 12 6.22 -9.36 12.46
C GLY A 12 5.27 -9.40 11.27
N TYR A 13 4.20 -8.61 11.32
CA TYR A 13 3.21 -8.58 10.24
C TYR A 13 3.80 -8.13 8.91
N PHE A 14 4.51 -7.01 8.90
CA PHE A 14 5.06 -6.48 7.65
C PHE A 14 6.30 -7.26 7.17
N GLU A 15 7.04 -7.87 8.07
CA GLU A 15 8.12 -8.78 7.69
C GLU A 15 7.58 -9.98 6.92
N ASP A 16 6.48 -10.58 7.37
CA ASP A 16 5.82 -11.67 6.66
C ASP A 16 5.30 -11.20 5.29
N CYS A 17 4.69 -10.03 5.23
CA CYS A 17 4.26 -9.44 3.94
C CYS A 17 5.45 -9.24 2.99
N ALA A 18 6.56 -8.73 3.51
CA ALA A 18 7.75 -8.46 2.72
C ALA A 18 8.38 -9.75 2.17
N GLU A 19 8.40 -10.81 2.97
CA GLU A 19 8.90 -12.12 2.52
C GLU A 19 8.06 -12.67 1.36
N ASP A 20 6.73 -12.59 1.48
CA ASP A 20 5.83 -13.05 0.43
C ASP A 20 6.03 -12.24 -0.86
N LEU A 21 6.11 -10.91 -0.74
CA LEU A 21 6.33 -10.02 -1.87
C LEU A 21 7.69 -10.25 -2.52
N SER A 22 8.73 -10.46 -1.71
CA SER A 22 10.08 -10.71 -2.22
C SER A 22 10.11 -11.94 -3.13
N ARG A 23 9.46 -13.02 -2.70
CA ARG A 23 9.39 -14.25 -3.51
C ARG A 23 8.61 -14.05 -4.81
N GLU A 24 7.42 -13.43 -4.70
CA GLU A 24 6.56 -13.18 -5.86
C GLU A 24 7.24 -12.29 -6.90
N LEU A 25 7.83 -11.20 -6.45
CA LEU A 25 8.44 -10.21 -7.34
C LEU A 25 9.76 -10.72 -7.94
N GLU A 26 10.52 -11.52 -7.20
CA GLU A 26 11.73 -12.18 -7.73
C GLU A 26 11.37 -13.10 -8.91
N ASP A 27 10.29 -13.88 -8.78
CA ASP A 27 9.83 -14.75 -9.85
C ASP A 27 9.41 -13.97 -11.10
N GLU A 28 8.99 -12.73 -10.93
CA GLU A 28 8.59 -11.83 -12.02
C GLU A 28 9.73 -10.92 -12.49
N HIS A 29 10.94 -11.11 -11.98
CA HIS A 29 12.12 -10.30 -12.30
C HIS A 29 11.97 -8.82 -11.94
N ILE A 30 11.25 -8.53 -10.86
CA ILE A 30 11.07 -7.19 -10.32
C ILE A 30 11.94 -7.05 -9.07
N GLY A 31 12.74 -5.99 -9.01
CA GLY A 31 13.54 -5.68 -7.83
C GLY A 31 12.65 -5.28 -6.67
N PHE A 32 12.85 -5.88 -5.49
CA PHE A 32 12.11 -5.55 -4.29
C PHE A 32 13.06 -5.29 -3.14
N SER A 33 12.78 -4.23 -2.38
CA SER A 33 13.52 -3.91 -1.14
C SER A 33 12.54 -3.49 -0.05
N TYR A 34 12.95 -3.71 1.20
CA TYR A 34 12.09 -3.50 2.35
C TYR A 34 12.89 -2.95 3.53
N GLN A 35 12.35 -1.94 4.21
CA GLN A 35 12.92 -1.40 5.45
C GLN A 35 11.81 -1.13 6.45
N ASN A 36 12.06 -1.46 7.72
CA ASN A 36 11.15 -1.20 8.82
C ASN A 36 11.89 -0.42 9.91
N TYR A 37 11.39 0.76 10.26
CA TYR A 37 11.95 1.65 11.27
C TYR A 37 11.16 1.64 12.57
N VAL A 38 10.21 0.73 12.71
CA VAL A 38 9.31 0.65 13.87
C VAL A 38 9.89 -0.28 14.91
N ASP A 39 9.78 0.09 16.18
CA ASP A 39 10.22 -0.74 17.31
C ASP A 39 9.41 -2.03 17.41
N ASP A 40 10.06 -3.13 17.83
CA ASP A 40 9.43 -4.44 17.95
C ASP A 40 8.24 -4.47 18.90
N SER A 41 8.16 -3.52 19.83
CA SER A 41 7.06 -3.44 20.81
C SER A 41 5.78 -2.85 20.24
N VAL A 42 5.84 -2.21 19.08
CA VAL A 42 4.68 -1.51 18.52
C VAL A 42 3.68 -2.49 17.95
N GLN A 43 2.41 -2.29 18.30
CA GLN A 43 1.29 -3.06 17.81
C GLN A 43 0.29 -2.15 17.12
N MET A 44 -0.51 -2.73 16.23
CA MET A 44 -1.59 -2.01 15.53
C MET A 44 -2.89 -2.81 15.63
N ILE A 45 -4.00 -2.13 15.39
CA ILE A 45 -5.31 -2.75 15.27
C ILE A 45 -5.67 -2.78 13.79
N ALA A 46 -5.82 -3.98 13.24
CA ALA A 46 -6.14 -4.13 11.82
C ALA A 46 -6.75 -5.52 11.54
N ASP A 47 -7.39 -5.61 10.39
CA ASP A 47 -7.77 -6.88 9.80
C ASP A 47 -6.60 -7.36 8.93
N ALA A 48 -5.90 -8.39 9.37
CA ALA A 48 -4.67 -8.88 8.74
C ALA A 48 -4.88 -9.23 7.26
N GLU A 49 -5.98 -9.88 6.92
CA GLU A 49 -6.27 -10.27 5.53
C GLU A 49 -6.62 -9.08 4.66
N GLN A 50 -7.38 -8.13 5.18
CA GLN A 50 -7.77 -6.95 4.42
C GLN A 50 -6.60 -6.01 4.18
N ILE A 51 -5.70 -5.86 5.12
CA ILE A 51 -4.48 -5.07 4.90
C ILE A 51 -3.57 -5.76 3.88
N LYS A 52 -3.47 -7.07 3.92
CA LYS A 52 -2.74 -7.82 2.89
C LYS A 52 -3.34 -7.59 1.50
N ARG A 53 -4.67 -7.58 1.40
CA ARG A 53 -5.38 -7.25 0.16
C ARG A 53 -5.05 -5.84 -0.33
N VAL A 54 -5.00 -4.86 0.58
CA VAL A 54 -4.60 -3.48 0.27
C VAL A 54 -3.19 -3.45 -0.34
N ILE A 55 -2.24 -4.07 0.33
CA ILE A 55 -0.84 -4.11 -0.13
C ILE A 55 -0.74 -4.79 -1.50
N ASN A 56 -1.40 -5.93 -1.67
CA ASN A 56 -1.38 -6.66 -2.94
C ASN A 56 -2.01 -5.86 -4.08
N ASN A 57 -3.07 -5.11 -3.83
CA ASN A 57 -3.69 -4.25 -4.83
C ASN A 57 -2.76 -3.09 -5.24
N ILE A 58 -2.06 -2.50 -4.28
CA ILE A 58 -1.11 -1.41 -4.56
C ILE A 58 0.08 -1.96 -5.36
N VAL A 59 0.67 -3.07 -4.93
CA VAL A 59 1.78 -3.71 -5.64
C VAL A 59 1.34 -4.16 -7.04
N GLY A 60 0.12 -4.67 -7.18
CA GLY A 60 -0.47 -5.02 -8.47
C GLY A 60 -0.54 -3.82 -9.41
N ASN A 61 -0.92 -2.65 -8.90
CA ASN A 61 -0.89 -1.42 -9.68
C ASN A 61 0.53 -1.02 -10.08
N SER A 62 1.49 -1.13 -9.18
CA SER A 62 2.90 -0.84 -9.48
C SER A 62 3.42 -1.72 -10.62
N LYS A 63 3.08 -3.00 -10.61
CA LYS A 63 3.44 -3.94 -11.70
C LYS A 63 2.77 -3.58 -13.02
N LYS A 64 1.47 -3.26 -12.96
CA LYS A 64 0.64 -2.95 -14.13
C LYS A 64 1.15 -1.72 -14.87
N TYR A 65 1.64 -0.72 -14.16
CA TYR A 65 2.10 0.54 -14.74
C TYR A 65 3.63 0.64 -14.82
N SER A 66 4.33 -0.48 -14.70
CA SER A 66 5.77 -0.53 -14.93
C SER A 66 6.06 -0.40 -16.43
N ASP A 67 6.99 0.47 -16.79
CA ASP A 67 7.39 0.73 -18.17
C ASP A 67 8.90 0.65 -18.37
N LYS A 68 9.63 0.19 -17.36
CA LYS A 68 11.07 0.08 -17.38
C LYS A 68 11.49 -1.38 -17.32
N ALA A 69 12.59 -1.70 -18.02
CA ALA A 69 13.17 -3.04 -17.97
C ALA A 69 13.66 -3.38 -16.55
N ASP A 70 14.06 -2.37 -15.78
CA ASP A 70 14.55 -2.51 -14.41
C ASP A 70 13.49 -1.98 -13.43
N THR A 71 12.36 -2.69 -13.35
CA THR A 71 11.27 -2.34 -12.44
C THR A 71 11.67 -2.62 -11.01
N LYS A 72 11.48 -1.61 -10.15
CA LYS A 72 11.79 -1.68 -8.71
C LYS A 72 10.62 -1.24 -7.88
N ILE A 73 10.37 -1.98 -6.79
CA ILE A 73 9.37 -1.65 -5.77
C ILE A 73 10.07 -1.64 -4.42
N HIS A 74 9.84 -0.59 -3.64
CA HIS A 74 10.39 -0.46 -2.29
C HIS A 74 9.27 -0.23 -1.29
N MET A 75 9.27 -1.00 -0.19
CA MET A 75 8.31 -0.83 0.89
C MET A 75 9.02 -0.39 2.16
N THR A 76 8.50 0.65 2.80
CA THR A 76 9.04 1.20 4.04
C THR A 76 7.95 1.30 5.08
N ILE A 77 8.27 0.94 6.32
CA ILE A 77 7.37 1.09 7.47
C ILE A 77 7.98 2.11 8.42
N LYS A 78 7.21 3.12 8.78
CA LYS A 78 7.64 4.24 9.63
C LYS A 78 6.73 4.42 10.83
N ASP A 79 7.30 4.92 11.91
CA ASP A 79 6.58 5.30 13.11
C ASP A 79 6.22 6.78 13.02
N VAL A 80 4.93 7.11 12.99
CA VAL A 80 4.44 8.48 12.81
C VAL A 80 3.38 8.79 13.86
N GLY A 81 3.81 9.20 15.05
CA GLY A 81 2.89 9.56 16.13
C GLY A 81 2.00 8.41 16.57
N ASP A 82 0.69 8.58 16.46
CA ASP A 82 -0.30 7.57 16.81
C ASP A 82 -0.52 6.54 15.68
N PHE A 83 0.24 6.66 14.60
CA PHE A 83 0.06 5.84 13.40
C PHE A 83 1.35 5.11 13.00
N VAL A 84 1.15 4.01 12.31
CA VAL A 84 2.19 3.34 11.54
C VAL A 84 1.97 3.72 10.08
N GLN A 85 3.00 4.19 9.41
CA GLN A 85 2.94 4.59 8.00
C GLN A 85 3.63 3.57 7.12
N VAL A 86 2.92 3.13 6.09
CA VAL A 86 3.44 2.24 5.05
C VAL A 86 3.63 3.04 3.78
N GLU A 87 4.81 2.95 3.18
CA GLU A 87 5.12 3.60 1.90
C GLU A 87 5.49 2.53 0.90
N ILE A 88 4.81 2.53 -0.24
CA ILE A 88 5.11 1.62 -1.34
C ILE A 88 5.46 2.45 -2.56
N GLU A 89 6.74 2.41 -2.93
CA GLU A 89 7.32 3.21 -4.00
C GLU A 89 7.68 2.35 -5.19
N ASP A 90 7.36 2.83 -6.38
CA ASP A 90 7.79 2.20 -7.62
C ASP A 90 8.46 3.22 -8.55
N ASN A 91 9.25 2.71 -9.49
CA ASN A 91 9.88 3.50 -10.53
C ASN A 91 9.16 3.37 -11.88
N GLY A 92 7.83 3.17 -11.85
CA GLY A 92 7.01 3.06 -13.04
C GLY A 92 6.82 4.37 -13.79
N LYS A 93 5.86 4.39 -14.70
CA LYS A 93 5.61 5.57 -15.53
C LYS A 93 4.98 6.76 -14.82
N GLY A 94 4.57 6.56 -13.57
CA GLY A 94 3.93 7.62 -12.79
C GLY A 94 2.49 7.87 -13.23
N ILE A 95 1.88 8.86 -12.58
CA ILE A 95 0.48 9.25 -12.79
C ILE A 95 0.47 10.73 -13.17
N ALA A 96 -0.25 11.07 -14.24
CA ALA A 96 -0.42 12.47 -14.64
C ALA A 96 -1.10 13.28 -13.54
N ALA A 97 -0.68 14.53 -13.35
CA ALA A 97 -1.25 15.40 -12.32
C ALA A 97 -2.77 15.55 -12.45
N LYS A 98 -3.29 15.55 -13.68
CA LYS A 98 -4.73 15.64 -13.94
C LYS A 98 -5.53 14.45 -13.41
N ASP A 99 -4.89 13.29 -13.29
CA ASP A 99 -5.54 12.05 -12.85
C ASP A 99 -5.46 11.85 -11.33
N LEU A 100 -4.44 12.42 -10.66
CA LEU A 100 -4.21 12.21 -9.23
C LEU A 100 -5.43 12.42 -8.34
N PRO A 101 -6.26 13.47 -8.53
CA PRO A 101 -7.44 13.67 -7.68
C PRO A 101 -8.49 12.55 -7.79
N TYR A 102 -8.44 11.76 -8.84
CA TYR A 102 -9.52 10.82 -9.18
C TYR A 102 -9.12 9.35 -9.09
N ILE A 103 -7.86 9.02 -8.81
CA ILE A 103 -7.39 7.62 -8.91
C ILE A 103 -8.05 6.67 -7.90
N PHE A 104 -8.61 7.21 -6.80
CA PHE A 104 -9.34 6.42 -5.82
C PHE A 104 -10.84 6.35 -6.09
N ASP A 105 -11.33 7.06 -7.09
CA ASP A 105 -12.72 7.03 -7.46
C ASP A 105 -13.08 5.70 -8.13
N ARG A 106 -14.24 5.16 -7.78
CA ARG A 106 -14.70 3.91 -8.35
C ARG A 106 -14.86 4.04 -9.88
N PHE A 107 -14.32 3.04 -10.60
CA PHE A 107 -14.34 2.95 -12.06
C PHE A 107 -13.51 4.01 -12.80
N TYR A 108 -12.83 4.90 -12.09
CA TYR A 108 -11.93 5.84 -12.76
C TYR A 108 -10.73 5.10 -13.32
N ARG A 109 -10.37 5.42 -14.55
CA ARG A 109 -9.18 4.87 -15.22
C ARG A 109 -8.46 6.01 -15.93
N THR A 110 -7.13 6.03 -15.80
CA THR A 110 -6.29 6.98 -16.53
C THR A 110 -6.33 6.69 -18.03
N ASP A 111 -5.98 7.65 -18.86
CA ASP A 111 -5.91 7.43 -20.32
C ASP A 111 -4.97 6.28 -20.66
N ALA A 112 -3.82 6.20 -19.99
CA ALA A 112 -2.88 5.10 -20.16
C ALA A 112 -3.52 3.75 -19.80
N SER A 113 -4.32 3.68 -18.73
CA SER A 113 -5.03 2.48 -18.32
C SER A 113 -6.12 2.08 -19.32
N ARG A 114 -6.87 3.06 -19.84
CA ARG A 114 -7.95 2.82 -20.81
C ARG A 114 -7.42 2.20 -22.11
N ASN A 115 -6.23 2.61 -22.51
CA ASN A 115 -5.60 2.18 -23.75
C ASN A 115 -4.68 0.98 -23.58
N SER A 116 -4.54 0.47 -22.35
CA SER A 116 -3.65 -0.65 -22.03
C SER A 116 -4.40 -1.98 -22.04
N SER A 117 -3.79 -3.00 -22.62
CA SER A 117 -4.28 -4.39 -22.49
C SER A 117 -4.19 -4.89 -21.05
N LYS A 118 -3.41 -4.22 -20.19
CA LYS A 118 -3.30 -4.53 -18.78
C LYS A 118 -4.38 -3.84 -17.94
N GLY A 119 -5.25 -3.04 -18.57
CA GLY A 119 -6.29 -2.30 -17.88
C GLY A 119 -7.23 -3.20 -17.08
N GLY A 120 -7.56 -2.82 -15.86
CA GLY A 120 -8.52 -3.50 -14.99
C GLY A 120 -9.86 -2.79 -14.96
N SER A 121 -10.73 -3.18 -14.02
CA SER A 121 -12.07 -2.62 -13.86
C SER A 121 -12.11 -1.20 -13.26
N GLY A 122 -10.99 -0.71 -12.73
CA GLY A 122 -10.93 0.59 -12.05
C GLY A 122 -11.50 0.57 -10.64
N ILE A 123 -11.68 -0.60 -10.01
CA ILE A 123 -12.22 -0.71 -8.65
C ILE A 123 -11.14 -0.96 -7.58
N GLY A 124 -9.96 -1.40 -7.96
CA GLY A 124 -8.92 -1.82 -7.01
C GLY A 124 -8.54 -0.76 -5.99
N LEU A 125 -8.27 0.48 -6.43
CA LEU A 125 -7.89 1.56 -5.53
C LEU A 125 -9.06 2.13 -4.74
N SER A 126 -10.28 2.09 -5.25
CA SER A 126 -11.45 2.51 -4.47
C SER A 126 -11.71 1.55 -3.30
N ILE A 127 -11.49 0.26 -3.49
CA ILE A 127 -11.58 -0.75 -2.41
C ILE A 127 -10.48 -0.50 -1.38
N VAL A 128 -9.26 -0.22 -1.83
CA VAL A 128 -8.13 0.09 -0.94
C VAL A 128 -8.48 1.28 -0.05
N LYS A 129 -8.98 2.36 -0.64
CA LYS A 129 -9.40 3.55 0.11
C LYS A 129 -10.48 3.22 1.15
N LYS A 130 -11.50 2.47 0.75
CA LYS A 130 -12.57 2.05 1.66
C LYS A 130 -12.02 1.25 2.84
N ILE A 131 -11.17 0.27 2.59
CA ILE A 131 -10.58 -0.55 3.65
C ILE A 131 -9.79 0.33 4.61
N MET A 132 -8.97 1.25 4.10
CA MET A 132 -8.18 2.13 4.94
C MET A 132 -9.05 3.06 5.79
N GLU A 133 -10.09 3.64 5.20
CA GLU A 133 -11.04 4.49 5.93
C GLU A 133 -11.78 3.69 7.01
N ASP A 134 -12.21 2.48 6.71
CA ASP A 134 -12.88 1.60 7.66
C ASP A 134 -11.96 1.18 8.83
N HIS A 135 -10.65 1.26 8.64
CA HIS A 135 -9.64 1.07 9.69
C HIS A 135 -9.35 2.34 10.50
N GLY A 136 -10.01 3.46 10.17
CA GLY A 136 -9.69 4.73 10.79
C GLY A 136 -8.34 5.30 10.34
N GLY A 137 -7.82 4.81 9.23
CA GLY A 137 -6.60 5.27 8.61
C GLY A 137 -6.83 6.15 7.41
N LYS A 138 -5.79 6.33 6.62
CA LYS A 138 -5.81 7.15 5.39
C LYS A 138 -4.93 6.52 4.32
N ILE A 139 -5.20 6.89 3.08
CA ILE A 139 -4.35 6.60 1.93
C ILE A 139 -4.18 7.88 1.12
N TRP A 140 -2.98 8.10 0.62
CA TRP A 140 -2.70 9.19 -0.33
C TRP A 140 -1.55 8.79 -1.24
N VAL A 141 -1.28 9.61 -2.25
CA VAL A 141 -0.32 9.30 -3.30
C VAL A 141 0.47 10.53 -3.67
N THR A 142 1.75 10.34 -3.96
CA THR A 142 2.56 11.30 -4.69
C THR A 142 3.11 10.61 -5.93
N SER A 143 3.17 11.33 -7.04
CA SER A 143 3.63 10.73 -8.29
C SER A 143 4.19 11.80 -9.22
N LYS A 144 5.13 11.39 -10.05
CA LYS A 144 5.70 12.22 -11.11
C LYS A 144 5.81 11.38 -12.37
N GLU A 145 5.18 11.85 -13.44
CA GLU A 145 5.24 11.17 -14.74
C GLU A 145 6.69 10.93 -15.18
N GLY A 146 6.95 9.72 -15.65
CA GLY A 146 8.27 9.29 -16.09
C GLY A 146 9.23 8.89 -14.99
N ILE A 147 8.89 9.14 -13.72
CA ILE A 147 9.74 8.85 -12.56
C ILE A 147 9.19 7.70 -11.72
N GLY A 148 7.93 7.80 -11.29
CA GLY A 148 7.31 6.76 -10.48
C GLY A 148 6.24 7.29 -9.54
N THR A 149 5.79 6.41 -8.63
CA THR A 149 4.68 6.67 -7.71
C THR A 149 5.03 6.18 -6.31
N VAL A 150 4.58 6.93 -5.30
CA VAL A 150 4.60 6.48 -3.91
C VAL A 150 3.17 6.48 -3.37
N MET A 151 2.73 5.33 -2.88
CA MET A 151 1.48 5.18 -2.13
C MET A 151 1.79 5.21 -0.65
N TYR A 152 1.02 6.01 0.10
CA TYR A 152 1.17 6.17 1.54
C TYR A 152 -0.09 5.66 2.24
N LEU A 153 0.10 4.83 3.26
CA LEU A 153 -0.97 4.32 4.12
C LEU A 153 -0.63 4.62 5.56
N VAL A 154 -1.63 4.98 6.37
CA VAL A 154 -1.45 5.06 7.83
C VAL A 154 -2.48 4.19 8.52
N LEU A 155 -2.03 3.42 9.50
CA LEU A 155 -2.85 2.56 10.36
C LEU A 155 -2.65 2.97 11.81
N ARG A 156 -3.72 2.88 12.60
CA ARG A 156 -3.65 3.23 14.01
C ARG A 156 -2.81 2.24 14.80
N LYS A 157 -1.93 2.76 15.64
CA LYS A 157 -1.26 1.95 16.65
C LYS A 157 -2.27 1.48 17.69
N TYR A 158 -2.05 0.31 18.26
CA TYR A 158 -2.73 -0.10 19.48
C TYR A 158 -2.19 0.71 20.65
N GLN A 159 -3.09 1.25 21.46
CA GLN A 159 -2.74 1.98 22.67
C GLN A 159 -3.53 1.41 23.84
N GLU A 160 -2.83 1.05 24.91
CA GLU A 160 -3.50 0.67 26.13
C GLU A 160 -4.12 1.90 26.77
N VAL A 161 -5.39 1.78 27.14
CA VAL A 161 -6.06 2.84 27.92
C VAL A 161 -5.62 2.68 29.37
N PRO A 162 -5.05 3.74 30.00
CA PRO A 162 -4.69 3.65 31.41
C PRO A 162 -5.92 3.30 32.25
N VAL A 163 -5.76 2.34 33.16
CA VAL A 163 -6.81 2.01 34.12
C VAL A 163 -6.73 3.01 35.25
N ASN A 164 -7.77 3.83 35.40
CA ASN A 164 -7.90 4.74 36.55
C ASN A 164 -8.48 3.95 37.73
N GLU A 165 -7.69 3.77 38.74
CA GLU A 165 -8.14 3.18 40.01
C GLU A 165 -8.67 4.27 40.96
#